data_54ebde3fc9892a4e7ee293815fa24759
#
_entry.id   54ebde3fc9892a4e7ee293815fa24759
#
_cell.length_a   1.000
_cell.length_b   1.000
_cell.length_c   1.000
_cell.angle_alpha   90.00
_cell.angle_beta   90.00
_cell.angle_gamma   90.00
#
_symmetry.space_group_name_H-M   'P 1'
#
loop_
_entity.id
_entity.type
_entity.pdbx_description
1 polymer ?
#
loop_
_entity_poly.entity_id
_entity_poly.type
_entity_poly.pdbx_seq_one_letter_code
_entity_poly.pdbx_strand_id
1 'polypeptide(L)'
;MNKLEKYSSYKDSGINWVGNLPSHWKLVRIKHLFEISKKYSKDKKPNVLSLTQKGIVERDISNNEGQLAQSYVGYNIIEKDDIVFNPMDLIAGYVAKSKYNGVISHAYTTLKSLKKIDLNFYEHYFQNWYHQGVLFHLGKGVSTDNRWTLNNNSLMNLVIPIVPIDESNKIVNYINAKTAQIDEVISQKQKLIELLKERKQIVIN
;
A
#
# COMPACT_ATOMS: atom_id res chain seq x y z
N MET A 1 -5.78 -27.31 -1.66
CA MET A 1 -5.99 -25.84 -1.65
C MET A 1 -6.59 -25.45 -0.30
N ASN A 2 -5.81 -24.89 0.62
CA ASN A 2 -6.36 -24.49 1.93
C ASN A 2 -7.30 -23.30 1.73
N LYS A 3 -8.60 -23.56 1.86
CA LYS A 3 -9.62 -22.52 1.94
C LYS A 3 -9.54 -21.93 3.35
N LEU A 4 -9.56 -20.60 3.48
CA LEU A 4 -9.70 -20.00 4.79
C LEU A 4 -11.02 -20.46 5.40
N GLU A 5 -10.97 -20.95 6.62
CA GLU A 5 -12.16 -21.33 7.37
C GLU A 5 -12.93 -20.07 7.77
N LYS A 6 -14.24 -20.16 7.76
CA LYS A 6 -15.08 -19.06 8.25
C LYS A 6 -14.98 -19.00 9.78
N TYR A 7 -15.00 -17.78 10.29
CA TYR A 7 -15.08 -17.59 11.74
C TYR A 7 -16.43 -18.06 12.29
N SER A 8 -16.43 -18.45 13.54
CA SER A 8 -17.66 -18.97 14.22
C SER A 8 -18.74 -17.91 14.37
N SER A 9 -18.36 -16.64 14.46
CA SER A 9 -19.32 -15.53 14.60
C SER A 9 -18.75 -14.24 14.04
N TYR A 10 -19.65 -13.37 13.59
CA TYR A 10 -19.37 -12.06 13.06
C TYR A 10 -20.22 -11.02 13.76
N LYS A 11 -19.74 -9.77 13.77
CA LYS A 11 -20.48 -8.59 14.21
C LYS A 11 -20.41 -7.50 13.18
N ASP A 12 -21.44 -6.69 13.08
CA ASP A 12 -21.40 -5.46 12.28
C ASP A 12 -20.42 -4.45 12.92
N SER A 13 -19.56 -3.87 12.12
CA SER A 13 -18.61 -2.84 12.55
C SER A 13 -19.28 -1.47 12.76
N GLY A 14 -20.46 -1.24 12.19
CA GLY A 14 -21.08 0.07 12.07
C GLY A 14 -20.35 1.01 11.09
N ILE A 15 -19.39 0.51 10.29
CA ILE A 15 -18.56 1.28 9.37
C ILE A 15 -18.69 0.66 7.98
N ASN A 16 -19.23 1.42 7.02
CA ASN A 16 -19.59 0.91 5.68
C ASN A 16 -18.45 0.17 4.98
N TRP A 17 -17.21 0.70 5.02
CA TRP A 17 -16.07 0.10 4.33
C TRP A 17 -15.40 -1.04 5.11
N VAL A 18 -15.74 -1.24 6.36
CA VAL A 18 -15.27 -2.39 7.16
C VAL A 18 -16.27 -3.53 7.07
N GLY A 19 -17.57 -3.22 7.08
CA GLY A 19 -18.64 -4.21 7.05
C GLY A 19 -18.64 -5.12 8.28
N ASN A 20 -18.96 -6.40 8.07
CA ASN A 20 -18.91 -7.41 9.11
C ASN A 20 -17.47 -7.89 9.37
N LEU A 21 -17.10 -7.99 10.63
CA LEU A 21 -15.82 -8.52 11.08
C LEU A 21 -16.00 -9.63 12.11
N PRO A 22 -14.99 -10.52 12.29
CA PRO A 22 -15.02 -11.54 13.33
C PRO A 22 -15.34 -10.94 14.69
N SER A 23 -16.22 -11.55 15.48
CA SER A 23 -16.74 -10.96 16.72
C SER A 23 -15.67 -10.63 17.76
N HIS A 24 -14.55 -11.36 17.76
CA HIS A 24 -13.44 -11.14 18.68
C HIS A 24 -12.46 -10.03 18.23
N TRP A 25 -12.53 -9.57 16.97
CA TRP A 25 -11.70 -8.45 16.52
C TRP A 25 -12.18 -7.14 17.16
N LYS A 26 -11.22 -6.29 17.51
CA LYS A 26 -11.49 -4.95 18.06
C LYS A 26 -11.25 -3.89 17.00
N LEU A 27 -11.97 -2.79 17.09
CA LEU A 27 -11.80 -1.63 16.24
C LEU A 27 -11.06 -0.54 17.03
N VAL A 28 -10.07 0.09 16.39
CA VAL A 28 -9.33 1.21 16.95
C VAL A 28 -9.04 2.23 15.87
N ARG A 29 -8.72 3.46 16.26
CA ARG A 29 -8.21 4.45 15.32
C ARG A 29 -6.75 4.15 14.97
N ILE A 30 -6.34 4.47 13.73
CA ILE A 30 -4.95 4.28 13.24
C ILE A 30 -3.93 4.78 14.25
N LYS A 31 -4.14 5.96 14.84
CA LYS A 31 -3.25 6.58 15.84
C LYS A 31 -2.94 5.74 17.09
N HIS A 32 -3.70 4.66 17.34
CA HIS A 32 -3.43 3.74 18.45
C HIS A 32 -2.50 2.58 18.06
N LEU A 33 -2.29 2.37 16.76
CA LEU A 33 -1.38 1.35 16.21
C LEU A 33 -0.18 1.96 15.50
N PHE A 34 -0.32 3.18 15.00
CA PHE A 34 0.71 3.86 14.19
C PHE A 34 0.91 5.30 14.64
N GLU A 35 2.09 5.81 14.38
CA GLU A 35 2.41 7.23 14.45
C GLU A 35 2.94 7.73 13.11
N ILE A 36 2.81 9.02 12.84
CA ILE A 36 3.42 9.65 11.67
C ILE A 36 4.88 9.94 11.98
N SER A 37 5.79 9.37 11.17
CA SER A 37 7.20 9.70 11.26
C SER A 37 7.44 11.17 10.92
N LYS A 38 8.19 11.86 11.80
CA LYS A 38 8.60 13.26 11.62
C LYS A 38 10.13 13.38 11.52
N LYS A 39 10.78 12.35 11.02
CA LYS A 39 12.24 12.35 10.81
C LYS A 39 12.54 12.86 9.41
N TYR A 40 13.39 13.87 9.31
CA TYR A 40 13.76 14.51 8.05
C TYR A 40 15.24 14.37 7.76
N SER A 41 15.57 14.15 6.50
CA SER A 41 16.94 14.01 6.03
C SER A 41 17.70 15.34 6.12
N LYS A 42 18.96 15.25 6.57
CA LYS A 42 19.95 16.30 6.48
C LYS A 42 21.04 15.94 5.43
N ASP A 43 20.97 14.75 4.86
CA ASP A 43 21.92 14.26 3.88
C ASP A 43 21.64 14.89 2.51
N LYS A 44 22.73 15.26 1.81
CA LYS A 44 22.69 15.81 0.45
C LYS A 44 22.62 14.73 -0.62
N LYS A 45 23.05 13.50 -0.31
CA LYS A 45 23.09 12.34 -1.23
C LYS A 45 22.54 11.08 -0.57
N PRO A 46 21.28 11.10 -0.10
CA PRO A 46 20.68 9.93 0.52
C PRO A 46 20.29 8.89 -0.52
N ASN A 47 19.97 7.66 -0.08
CA ASN A 47 19.25 6.70 -0.90
C ASN A 47 17.82 7.20 -1.14
N VAL A 48 17.48 7.58 -2.37
CA VAL A 48 16.18 8.15 -2.72
C VAL A 48 15.23 7.04 -3.11
N LEU A 49 14.04 7.05 -2.51
CA LEU A 49 13.00 6.07 -2.73
C LEU A 49 11.80 6.71 -3.43
N SER A 50 11.08 5.90 -4.19
CA SER A 50 9.82 6.29 -4.86
C SER A 50 8.72 5.31 -4.50
N LEU A 51 7.54 5.83 -4.21
CA LEU A 51 6.32 5.04 -4.07
C LEU A 51 5.67 4.89 -5.44
N THR A 52 5.50 3.64 -5.88
CA THR A 52 4.92 3.27 -7.18
C THR A 52 3.78 2.28 -6.99
N GLN A 53 3.03 1.99 -8.05
CA GLN A 53 2.02 0.92 -8.06
C GLN A 53 2.61 -0.49 -7.81
N LYS A 54 3.92 -0.64 -7.92
CA LYS A 54 4.65 -1.89 -7.62
C LYS A 54 5.27 -1.90 -6.22
N GLY A 55 4.97 -0.89 -5.40
CA GLY A 55 5.54 -0.69 -4.08
C GLY A 55 6.62 0.39 -4.04
N ILE A 56 7.42 0.38 -2.97
CA ILE A 56 8.55 1.29 -2.80
C ILE A 56 9.77 0.71 -3.50
N VAL A 57 10.39 1.53 -4.36
CA VAL A 57 11.59 1.18 -5.13
C VAL A 57 12.69 2.22 -4.91
N GLU A 58 13.93 1.79 -5.05
CA GLU A 58 15.08 2.70 -5.10
C GLU A 58 15.08 3.46 -6.42
N ARG A 59 15.30 4.75 -6.36
CA ARG A 59 15.32 5.61 -7.54
C ARG A 59 16.74 5.90 -7.94
N ASP A 60 17.09 5.56 -9.17
CA ASP A 60 18.34 6.03 -9.77
C ASP A 60 18.23 7.54 -10.07
N ILE A 61 19.06 8.33 -9.41
CA ILE A 61 19.14 9.78 -9.58
C ILE A 61 20.35 10.21 -10.41
N SER A 62 21.15 9.26 -10.90
CA SER A 62 22.37 9.53 -11.67
C SER A 62 22.11 9.80 -13.15
N ASN A 63 21.01 9.28 -13.67
CA ASN A 63 20.65 9.34 -15.09
C ASN A 63 19.89 10.61 -15.51
N ASN A 64 19.60 11.51 -14.56
CA ASN A 64 18.81 12.74 -14.77
C ASN A 64 17.42 12.53 -15.42
N GLU A 65 16.86 11.34 -15.32
CA GLU A 65 15.52 11.07 -15.84
C GLU A 65 14.42 11.44 -14.85
N GLY A 66 13.36 12.05 -15.36
CA GLY A 66 12.19 12.48 -14.59
C GLY A 66 12.42 13.73 -13.74
N GLN A 67 11.47 14.01 -12.84
CA GLN A 67 11.58 15.16 -11.94
C GLN A 67 12.54 14.86 -10.80
N LEU A 68 13.75 15.43 -10.85
CA LEU A 68 14.72 15.38 -9.77
C LEU A 68 14.58 16.61 -8.88
N ALA A 69 14.67 16.41 -7.56
CA ALA A 69 14.72 17.54 -6.64
C ALA A 69 16.12 18.18 -6.66
N GLN A 70 16.18 19.49 -6.52
CA GLN A 70 17.47 20.22 -6.37
C GLN A 70 18.18 19.85 -5.06
N SER A 71 17.44 19.38 -4.07
CA SER A 71 17.96 18.94 -2.77
C SER A 71 17.03 17.90 -2.16
N TYR A 72 17.61 16.92 -1.49
CA TYR A 72 16.90 15.90 -0.70
C TYR A 72 16.91 16.21 0.81
N VAL A 73 17.46 17.35 1.21
CA VAL A 73 17.35 17.87 2.57
C VAL A 73 15.88 18.18 2.86
N GLY A 74 15.38 17.72 3.99
CA GLY A 74 13.97 17.86 4.37
C GLY A 74 13.05 16.74 3.87
N TYR A 75 13.55 15.78 3.07
CA TYR A 75 12.76 14.59 2.71
C TYR A 75 12.52 13.73 3.95
N ASN A 76 11.38 13.04 3.95
CA ASN A 76 11.04 12.10 5.02
C ASN A 76 12.02 10.94 5.02
N ILE A 77 12.61 10.64 6.18
CA ILE A 77 13.40 9.44 6.39
C ILE A 77 12.43 8.27 6.53
N ILE A 78 12.69 7.21 5.77
CA ILE A 78 11.99 5.93 5.83
C ILE A 78 12.95 4.86 6.33
N GLU A 79 12.45 4.06 7.25
CA GLU A 79 13.10 2.85 7.71
C GLU A 79 12.39 1.62 7.09
N LYS A 80 13.08 0.50 7.01
CA LYS A 80 12.44 -0.76 6.64
C LYS A 80 11.24 -1.02 7.54
N ASP A 81 10.16 -1.53 6.95
CA ASP A 81 8.87 -1.80 7.57
C ASP A 81 7.98 -0.57 7.87
N ASP A 82 8.44 0.65 7.61
CA ASP A 82 7.54 1.81 7.59
C ASP A 82 6.51 1.69 6.46
N ILE A 83 5.27 2.12 6.71
CA ILE A 83 4.20 2.15 5.71
C ILE A 83 4.07 3.57 5.16
N VAL A 84 4.13 3.71 3.84
CA VAL A 84 4.06 5.00 3.15
C VAL A 84 2.78 5.12 2.35
N PHE A 85 2.04 6.20 2.61
CA PHE A 85 0.82 6.57 1.89
C PHE A 85 1.07 7.70 0.91
N ASN A 86 0.42 7.64 -0.25
CA ASN A 86 0.24 8.79 -1.12
C ASN A 86 -1.07 9.52 -0.75
N PRO A 87 -1.04 10.61 0.00
CA PRO A 87 -2.24 11.32 0.41
C PRO A 87 -2.74 12.31 -0.65
N MET A 88 -2.03 12.50 -1.75
CA MET A 88 -2.29 13.53 -2.77
C MET A 88 -3.05 13.00 -3.98
N ASP A 89 -3.02 11.69 -4.21
CA ASP A 89 -3.77 11.01 -5.25
C ASP A 89 -4.59 9.91 -4.60
N LEU A 90 -5.86 10.17 -4.38
CA LEU A 90 -6.76 9.25 -3.68
C LEU A 90 -7.51 8.31 -4.62
N ILE A 91 -7.29 8.42 -5.93
CA ILE A 91 -7.86 7.53 -6.97
C ILE A 91 -6.81 6.51 -7.41
N ALA A 92 -5.69 6.98 -7.94
CA ALA A 92 -4.62 6.14 -8.47
C ALA A 92 -3.40 6.08 -7.54
N GLY A 93 -3.47 6.69 -6.37
CA GLY A 93 -2.44 6.66 -5.35
C GLY A 93 -2.21 5.25 -4.82
N TYR A 94 -1.16 5.11 -4.03
CA TYR A 94 -0.76 3.81 -3.51
C TYR A 94 -0.29 3.89 -2.06
N VAL A 95 -0.26 2.74 -1.42
CA VAL A 95 0.34 2.55 -0.10
C VAL A 95 1.23 1.32 -0.16
N ALA A 96 2.41 1.40 0.42
CA ALA A 96 3.30 0.27 0.49
C ALA A 96 4.16 0.30 1.76
N LYS A 97 4.55 -0.89 2.20
CA LYS A 97 5.53 -1.09 3.25
C LYS A 97 6.94 -1.05 2.65
N SER A 98 7.84 -0.31 3.27
CA SER A 98 9.21 -0.19 2.77
C SER A 98 10.02 -1.46 3.04
N LYS A 99 10.75 -1.90 2.01
CA LYS A 99 11.79 -2.92 2.11
C LYS A 99 13.18 -2.32 2.32
N TYR A 100 13.29 -1.00 2.19
CA TYR A 100 14.54 -0.25 2.14
C TYR A 100 14.59 0.81 3.24
N ASN A 101 15.81 1.21 3.59
CA ASN A 101 16.08 2.43 4.34
C ASN A 101 16.48 3.53 3.34
N GLY A 102 15.95 4.73 3.50
CA GLY A 102 16.26 5.83 2.60
C GLY A 102 15.39 7.05 2.88
N VAL A 103 15.19 7.85 1.85
CA VAL A 103 14.35 9.05 1.94
C VAL A 103 13.30 9.07 0.85
N ILE A 104 12.15 9.65 1.16
CA ILE A 104 11.05 9.84 0.21
C ILE A 104 10.51 11.26 0.30
N SER A 105 9.86 11.72 -0.75
CA SER A 105 9.27 13.07 -0.78
C SER A 105 8.40 13.35 0.45
N HIS A 106 8.52 14.55 0.98
CA HIS A 106 7.68 15.05 2.08
C HIS A 106 6.19 15.16 1.72
N ALA A 107 5.84 15.00 0.44
CA ALA A 107 4.45 14.92 -0.02
C ALA A 107 3.75 13.64 0.46
N TYR A 108 4.51 12.58 0.79
CA TYR A 108 3.96 11.32 1.29
C TYR A 108 3.86 11.30 2.82
N THR A 109 2.92 10.51 3.32
CA THR A 109 2.75 10.27 4.76
C THR A 109 3.37 8.94 5.13
N THR A 110 4.36 8.97 6.03
CA THR A 110 5.05 7.78 6.53
C THR A 110 4.50 7.40 7.90
N LEU A 111 3.99 6.17 8.03
CA LEU A 111 3.51 5.61 9.28
C LEU A 111 4.50 4.60 9.85
N LYS A 112 4.80 4.77 11.13
CA LYS A 112 5.61 3.85 11.93
C LYS A 112 4.71 3.09 12.91
N SER A 113 4.91 1.79 13.05
CA SER A 113 4.14 1.00 13.99
C SER A 113 4.54 1.27 15.44
N LEU A 114 3.53 1.50 16.30
CA LEU A 114 3.69 1.64 17.74
C LEU A 114 3.63 0.31 18.48
N LYS A 115 3.21 -0.77 17.81
CA LYS A 115 2.96 -2.08 18.42
C LYS A 115 3.48 -3.19 17.53
N LYS A 116 3.72 -4.35 18.13
CA LYS A 116 4.03 -5.56 17.38
C LYS A 116 2.74 -6.07 16.70
N ILE A 117 2.62 -5.82 15.42
CA ILE A 117 1.50 -6.20 14.54
C ILE A 117 2.05 -6.73 13.22
N ASP A 118 1.23 -7.42 12.45
CA ASP A 118 1.61 -7.88 11.11
C ASP A 118 1.47 -6.74 10.09
N LEU A 119 2.57 -6.10 9.75
CA LEU A 119 2.60 -4.98 8.81
C LEU A 119 2.26 -5.37 7.37
N ASN A 120 2.44 -6.66 6.98
CA ASN A 120 2.01 -7.12 5.66
C ASN A 120 0.49 -7.15 5.56
N PHE A 121 -0.19 -7.56 6.66
CA PHE A 121 -1.64 -7.47 6.72
C PHE A 121 -2.14 -6.04 6.55
N TYR A 122 -1.55 -5.07 7.28
CA TYR A 122 -1.98 -3.68 7.20
C TYR A 122 -1.61 -3.04 5.86
N GLU A 123 -0.50 -3.42 5.22
CA GLU A 123 -0.21 -3.02 3.85
C GLU A 123 -1.34 -3.40 2.90
N HIS A 124 -1.75 -4.68 2.87
CA HIS A 124 -2.86 -5.15 2.04
C HIS A 124 -4.19 -4.50 2.42
N TYR A 125 -4.43 -4.31 3.72
CA TYR A 125 -5.64 -3.68 4.21
C TYR A 125 -5.77 -2.23 3.72
N PHE A 126 -4.70 -1.46 3.78
CA PHE A 126 -4.67 -0.08 3.30
C PHE A 126 -4.66 0.02 1.77
N GLN A 127 -4.03 -0.91 1.05
CA GLN A 127 -4.12 -1.00 -0.41
C GLN A 127 -5.57 -1.18 -0.86
N ASN A 128 -6.32 -2.03 -0.15
CA ASN A 128 -7.73 -2.24 -0.42
C ASN A 128 -8.56 -0.95 -0.28
N TRP A 129 -8.18 -0.02 0.58
CA TRP A 129 -8.86 1.27 0.70
C TRP A 129 -8.75 2.13 -0.57
N TYR A 130 -7.60 2.12 -1.26
CA TYR A 130 -7.49 2.76 -2.57
C TYR A 130 -8.37 2.06 -3.60
N HIS A 131 -8.32 0.74 -3.67
CA HIS A 131 -9.12 -0.04 -4.64
C HIS A 131 -10.62 0.12 -4.45
N GLN A 132 -11.09 0.28 -3.21
CA GLN A 132 -12.49 0.50 -2.89
C GLN A 132 -12.90 1.98 -2.89
N GLY A 133 -11.99 2.90 -3.15
CA GLY A 133 -12.27 4.33 -3.13
C GLY A 133 -12.57 4.91 -1.73
N VAL A 134 -12.27 4.18 -0.65
CA VAL A 134 -12.54 4.62 0.73
C VAL A 134 -11.89 5.97 1.01
N LEU A 135 -10.62 6.13 0.62
CA LEU A 135 -9.87 7.36 0.87
C LEU A 135 -10.39 8.53 0.03
N PHE A 136 -10.92 8.26 -1.16
CA PHE A 136 -11.48 9.30 -2.03
C PHE A 136 -12.64 10.04 -1.37
N HIS A 137 -13.56 9.33 -0.73
CA HIS A 137 -14.70 9.93 -0.04
C HIS A 137 -14.32 10.75 1.20
N LEU A 138 -13.09 10.57 1.70
CA LEU A 138 -12.56 11.27 2.88
C LEU A 138 -11.64 12.44 2.51
N GLY A 139 -11.34 12.58 1.22
CA GLY A 139 -10.52 13.67 0.69
C GLY A 139 -11.20 15.02 0.84
N LYS A 140 -10.37 16.05 0.86
CA LYS A 140 -10.79 17.47 0.84
C LYS A 140 -9.89 18.25 -0.10
N GLY A 141 -10.48 19.20 -0.80
CA GLY A 141 -9.73 20.03 -1.73
C GLY A 141 -10.62 20.96 -2.55
N VAL A 142 -10.01 21.71 -3.44
CA VAL A 142 -10.69 22.68 -4.30
C VAL A 142 -11.34 21.99 -5.50
N SER A 143 -10.77 20.89 -5.96
CA SER A 143 -11.25 20.12 -7.11
C SER A 143 -10.91 18.65 -6.93
N THR A 144 -11.79 17.74 -7.36
CA THR A 144 -11.55 16.30 -7.38
C THR A 144 -10.43 15.90 -8.32
N ASP A 145 -10.22 16.67 -9.39
CA ASP A 145 -9.17 16.40 -10.39
C ASP A 145 -7.81 16.96 -9.98
N ASN A 146 -7.81 17.98 -9.11
CA ASN A 146 -6.60 18.62 -8.63
C ASN A 146 -6.72 18.96 -7.15
N ARG A 147 -5.72 18.56 -6.36
CA ARG A 147 -5.65 18.88 -4.92
C ARG A 147 -6.75 18.23 -4.08
N TRP A 148 -7.20 17.03 -4.44
CA TRP A 148 -8.08 16.21 -3.61
C TRP A 148 -7.23 15.36 -2.69
N THR A 149 -7.01 15.83 -1.46
CA THR A 149 -6.01 15.28 -0.56
C THR A 149 -6.61 14.80 0.75
N LEU A 150 -6.00 13.80 1.35
CA LEU A 150 -6.30 13.32 2.68
C LEU A 150 -5.29 13.94 3.67
N ASN A 151 -5.79 14.74 4.62
CA ASN A 151 -4.90 15.27 5.64
C ASN A 151 -4.56 14.21 6.71
N ASN A 152 -3.40 14.38 7.33
CA ASN A 152 -2.87 13.44 8.32
C ASN A 152 -3.80 13.23 9.52
N ASN A 153 -4.52 14.26 9.98
CA ASN A 153 -5.44 14.11 11.09
C ASN A 153 -6.64 13.23 10.70
N SER A 154 -7.19 13.41 9.50
CA SER A 154 -8.25 12.55 8.99
C SER A 154 -7.77 11.11 8.88
N LEU A 155 -6.60 10.86 8.27
CA LEU A 155 -6.01 9.52 8.16
C LEU A 155 -5.86 8.86 9.54
N MET A 156 -5.24 9.54 10.49
CA MET A 156 -4.93 8.99 11.82
C MET A 156 -6.16 8.72 12.69
N ASN A 157 -7.30 9.32 12.37
CA ASN A 157 -8.57 9.07 13.05
C ASN A 157 -9.45 8.02 12.37
N LEU A 158 -9.06 7.48 11.21
CA LEU A 158 -9.76 6.35 10.59
C LEU A 158 -9.70 5.12 11.48
N VAL A 159 -10.81 4.38 11.45
CA VAL A 159 -10.96 3.17 12.27
C VAL A 159 -10.55 1.95 11.48
N ILE A 160 -9.74 1.10 12.10
CA ILE A 160 -9.21 -0.15 11.55
C ILE A 160 -9.37 -1.28 12.56
N PRO A 161 -9.44 -2.54 12.11
CA PRO A 161 -9.46 -3.69 13.01
C PRO A 161 -8.08 -3.94 13.62
N ILE A 162 -8.06 -4.38 14.88
CA ILE A 162 -6.91 -5.09 15.47
C ILE A 162 -7.12 -6.57 15.19
N VAL A 163 -6.20 -7.13 14.41
CA VAL A 163 -6.22 -8.54 14.02
C VAL A 163 -5.15 -9.30 14.81
N PRO A 164 -5.49 -10.45 15.42
CA PRO A 164 -4.47 -11.31 16.05
C PRO A 164 -3.38 -11.71 15.05
N ILE A 165 -2.12 -11.74 15.51
CA ILE A 165 -0.96 -11.99 14.63
C ILE A 165 -1.09 -13.32 13.88
N ASP A 166 -1.55 -14.37 14.55
CA ASP A 166 -1.70 -15.70 13.92
C ASP A 166 -2.77 -15.71 12.81
N GLU A 167 -3.82 -14.91 12.98
CA GLU A 167 -4.88 -14.76 11.98
C GLU A 167 -4.43 -13.89 10.82
N SER A 168 -3.78 -12.76 11.09
CA SER A 168 -3.24 -11.89 10.05
C SER A 168 -2.21 -12.63 9.20
N ASN A 169 -1.32 -13.42 9.80
CA ASN A 169 -0.37 -14.27 9.07
C ASN A 169 -1.08 -15.28 8.16
N LYS A 170 -2.14 -15.95 8.63
CA LYS A 170 -2.92 -16.88 7.79
C LYS A 170 -3.56 -16.16 6.61
N ILE A 171 -4.12 -14.96 6.83
CA ILE A 171 -4.73 -14.14 5.78
C ILE A 171 -3.67 -13.72 4.74
N VAL A 172 -2.53 -13.19 5.20
CA VAL A 172 -1.42 -12.76 4.32
C VAL A 172 -0.87 -13.94 3.51
N ASN A 173 -0.65 -15.08 4.14
CA ASN A 173 -0.18 -16.29 3.44
C ASN A 173 -1.19 -16.75 2.37
N TYR A 174 -2.49 -16.68 2.66
CA TYR A 174 -3.52 -16.99 1.68
C TYR A 174 -3.52 -16.00 0.51
N ILE A 175 -3.43 -14.70 0.78
CA ILE A 175 -3.37 -13.64 -0.25
C ILE A 175 -2.15 -13.90 -1.14
N ASN A 176 -0.96 -14.06 -0.54
CA ASN A 176 0.29 -14.29 -1.28
C ASN A 176 0.22 -15.55 -2.17
N ALA A 177 -0.32 -16.66 -1.64
CA ALA A 177 -0.50 -17.88 -2.42
C ALA A 177 -1.46 -17.69 -3.59
N LYS A 178 -2.55 -16.93 -3.40
CA LYS A 178 -3.51 -16.63 -4.47
C LYS A 178 -2.94 -15.69 -5.51
N THR A 179 -2.23 -14.66 -5.09
CA THR A 179 -1.55 -13.74 -6.01
C THR A 179 -0.52 -14.48 -6.87
N ALA A 180 0.32 -15.33 -6.26
CA ALA A 180 1.29 -16.13 -7.00
C ALA A 180 0.64 -17.06 -8.04
N GLN A 181 -0.51 -17.68 -7.71
CA GLN A 181 -1.26 -18.50 -8.67
C GLN A 181 -1.80 -17.67 -9.84
N ILE A 182 -2.30 -16.45 -9.56
CA ILE A 182 -2.80 -15.53 -10.59
C ILE A 182 -1.65 -15.10 -11.49
N ASP A 183 -0.51 -14.72 -10.93
CA ASP A 183 0.67 -14.29 -11.69
C ASP A 183 1.21 -15.40 -12.59
N GLU A 184 1.20 -16.66 -12.11
CA GLU A 184 1.56 -17.82 -12.91
C GLU A 184 0.62 -17.98 -14.11
N VAL A 185 -0.70 -17.90 -13.90
CA VAL A 185 -1.69 -17.99 -14.98
C VAL A 185 -1.52 -16.84 -15.96
N ILE A 186 -1.27 -15.62 -15.52
CA ILE A 186 -1.00 -14.46 -16.38
C ILE A 186 0.23 -14.74 -17.25
N SER A 187 1.33 -15.21 -16.66
CA SER A 187 2.56 -15.54 -17.37
C SER A 187 2.33 -16.63 -18.44
N GLN A 188 1.58 -17.70 -18.10
CA GLN A 188 1.24 -18.76 -19.03
C GLN A 188 0.38 -18.25 -20.21
N LYS A 189 -0.61 -17.38 -19.92
CA LYS A 189 -1.45 -16.77 -20.95
C LYS A 189 -0.65 -15.84 -21.87
N GLN A 190 0.29 -15.08 -21.32
CA GLN A 190 1.16 -14.21 -22.10
C GLN A 190 2.02 -15.01 -23.08
N LYS A 191 2.65 -16.10 -22.62
CA LYS A 191 3.41 -17.02 -23.48
C LYS A 191 2.54 -17.63 -24.59
N LEU A 192 1.31 -18.02 -24.26
CA LEU A 192 0.36 -18.55 -25.24
C LEU A 192 0.03 -17.52 -26.33
N ILE A 193 -0.19 -16.25 -25.92
CA ILE A 193 -0.44 -15.15 -26.87
C ILE A 193 0.75 -14.97 -27.82
N GLU A 194 1.97 -15.01 -27.31
CA GLU A 194 3.18 -14.91 -28.14
C GLU A 194 3.28 -16.05 -29.15
N LEU A 195 3.12 -17.31 -28.70
CA LEU A 195 3.13 -18.48 -29.58
C LEU A 195 2.03 -18.42 -30.65
N LEU A 196 0.83 -17.94 -30.31
CA LEU A 196 -0.25 -17.80 -31.29
C LEU A 196 0.04 -16.69 -32.32
N LYS A 197 0.71 -15.60 -31.91
CA LYS A 197 1.18 -14.57 -32.86
C LYS A 197 2.22 -15.12 -33.85
N GLU A 198 3.22 -15.85 -33.35
CA GLU A 198 4.24 -16.51 -34.18
C GLU A 198 3.60 -17.49 -35.16
N ARG A 199 2.71 -18.35 -34.68
CA ARG A 199 1.98 -19.30 -35.54
C ARG A 199 1.17 -18.60 -36.61
N LYS A 200 0.46 -17.53 -36.29
CA LYS A 200 -0.28 -16.73 -37.25
C LYS A 200 0.64 -16.19 -38.34
N GLN A 201 1.81 -15.69 -37.96
CA GLN A 201 2.78 -15.13 -38.92
C GLN A 201 3.34 -16.19 -39.90
N ILE A 202 3.56 -17.41 -39.41
CA ILE A 202 4.00 -18.55 -40.24
C ILE A 202 2.92 -18.99 -41.24
N VAL A 203 1.64 -18.90 -40.88
CA VAL A 203 0.52 -19.33 -41.75
C VAL A 203 0.17 -18.29 -42.82
N ILE A 204 0.53 -17.02 -42.63
CA ILE A 204 0.24 -15.91 -43.56
C ILE A 204 1.37 -15.70 -44.58
N ASN A 205 2.59 -16.17 -44.26
CA ASN A 205 3.73 -16.19 -45.21
C ASN A 205 3.75 -17.50 -46.01
#